data_71ad8e9dea0a020481b9f76a3870e718
#
_entry.id   71ad8e9dea0a020481b9f76a3870e718
#
_cell.length_a   1.000
_cell.length_b   1.000
_cell.length_c   1.000
_cell.angle_alpha   90.00
_cell.angle_beta   90.00
_cell.angle_gamma   90.00
#
_symmetry.space_group_name_H-M   'P 1'
#
loop_
_entity.id
_entity.type
_entity.pdbx_description
1 polymer ?
#
loop_
_entity_poly.entity_id
_entity_poly.type
_entity_poly.pdbx_seq_one_letter_code
_entity_poly.pdbx_strand_id
1 'polypeptide(L)'
;LQDVRGACRHCHQQRRDAGGPLLKSFLDAGCGHDFIAPDQTLDVITPNTLLIVVDTYQKRLLESQKIYEKCKRVVVIDHHRMAVGHIDRPLLLYHEPYASSASELICELLQFMPKENNITPLEAQALLAGIMLDTRSFALHVGVRTFEAAAWLRSRGAQTAETKLLFNTSKEEYEARAHIVESAYIYKGCAIALSGELEAGMNVVLPMAANDLLTINGVDASFVAVAK
;
A
#
# COMPACT_ATOMS: atom_id res chain seq x y z
N LEU A 1 -9.05 -11.45 21.86
CA LEU A 1 -7.91 -11.39 20.91
C LEU A 1 -7.98 -12.48 19.82
N GLN A 2 -9.11 -13.16 19.65
CA GLN A 2 -9.29 -14.21 18.63
C GLN A 2 -9.82 -13.68 17.28
N ASP A 3 -10.09 -12.37 17.13
CA ASP A 3 -10.70 -11.82 15.92
C ASP A 3 -9.96 -10.55 15.41
N VAL A 4 -8.66 -10.63 15.24
CA VAL A 4 -7.91 -9.65 14.43
C VAL A 4 -7.79 -10.18 12.98
N ARG A 5 -8.86 -10.81 12.47
CA ARG A 5 -8.96 -11.29 11.11
C ARG A 5 -10.00 -10.46 10.38
N GLY A 6 -9.58 -9.39 9.79
CA GLY A 6 -10.48 -8.50 9.06
C GLY A 6 -9.77 -7.74 7.96
N ALA A 7 -9.93 -8.22 6.79
CA ALA A 7 -10.02 -7.57 5.49
C ALA A 7 -9.15 -6.35 5.21
N CYS A 8 -8.01 -6.55 4.62
CA CYS A 8 -7.38 -5.55 3.77
C CYS A 8 -7.96 -5.65 2.35
N ARG A 9 -8.94 -4.81 1.99
CA ARG A 9 -9.50 -4.74 0.62
C ARG A 9 -9.13 -3.50 -0.16
N HIS A 10 -8.43 -2.55 0.42
CA HIS A 10 -8.02 -1.35 -0.31
C HIS A 10 -7.07 -1.64 -1.48
N CYS A 11 -6.50 -2.85 -1.53
CA CYS A 11 -5.71 -3.32 -2.68
C CYS A 11 -6.53 -3.60 -3.95
N HIS A 12 -7.86 -3.63 -3.90
CA HIS A 12 -8.63 -4.22 -5.01
C HIS A 12 -9.04 -3.26 -6.11
N GLN A 13 -9.18 -1.97 -5.86
CA GLN A 13 -9.66 -1.04 -6.89
C GLN A 13 -8.66 0.00 -7.39
N GLN A 14 -7.68 0.39 -6.58
CA GLN A 14 -6.72 1.43 -6.97
C GLN A 14 -5.29 0.94 -7.23
N ARG A 15 -4.94 -0.29 -6.81
CA ARG A 15 -3.60 -0.87 -7.01
C ARG A 15 -3.73 -2.32 -7.51
N ARG A 16 -4.21 -2.49 -8.73
CA ARG A 16 -4.31 -3.84 -9.35
C ARG A 16 -2.96 -4.54 -9.48
N ASP A 17 -1.85 -3.83 -9.38
CA ASP A 17 -0.55 -4.30 -9.84
C ASP A 17 0.30 -5.02 -8.79
N ALA A 18 0.28 -4.59 -7.52
CA ALA A 18 0.97 -5.31 -6.44
C ALA A 18 -0.01 -6.09 -5.55
N GLY A 19 -1.24 -5.59 -5.37
CA GLY A 19 -2.26 -6.24 -4.54
C GLY A 19 -2.81 -7.52 -5.16
N GLY A 20 -2.92 -7.62 -6.48
CA GLY A 20 -3.44 -8.80 -7.18
C GLY A 20 -2.61 -10.07 -6.95
N PRO A 21 -1.31 -10.07 -7.24
CA PRO A 21 -0.43 -11.22 -6.97
C PRO A 21 -0.38 -11.60 -5.48
N LEU A 22 -0.34 -10.62 -4.59
CA LEU A 22 -0.31 -10.86 -3.15
C LEU A 22 -1.63 -11.47 -2.66
N LEU A 23 -2.78 -10.90 -3.05
CA LEU A 23 -4.10 -11.47 -2.73
C LEU A 23 -4.21 -12.91 -3.25
N LYS A 24 -3.75 -13.18 -4.47
CA LYS A 24 -3.72 -14.54 -5.02
C LYS A 24 -2.93 -15.48 -4.12
N SER A 25 -1.76 -15.06 -3.64
CA SER A 25 -0.94 -15.87 -2.72
C SER A 25 -1.69 -16.20 -1.43
N PHE A 26 -2.46 -15.27 -0.86
CA PHE A 26 -3.30 -15.53 0.30
C PHE A 26 -4.48 -16.48 -0.01
N LEU A 27 -5.12 -16.32 -1.17
CA LEU A 27 -6.18 -17.21 -1.61
C LEU A 27 -5.67 -18.64 -1.84
N ASP A 28 -4.52 -18.78 -2.49
CA ASP A 28 -3.86 -20.08 -2.74
C ASP A 28 -3.41 -20.76 -1.43
N ALA A 29 -3.06 -19.96 -0.41
CA ALA A 29 -2.76 -20.45 0.94
C ALA A 29 -4.00 -20.78 1.79
N GLY A 30 -5.21 -20.65 1.25
CA GLY A 30 -6.46 -20.95 1.95
C GLY A 30 -6.94 -19.84 2.90
N CYS A 31 -6.34 -18.66 2.86
CA CYS A 31 -6.71 -17.51 3.70
C CYS A 31 -7.81 -16.62 3.09
N GLY A 32 -8.53 -17.11 2.09
CA GLY A 32 -9.59 -16.35 1.41
C GLY A 32 -10.72 -15.88 2.31
N HIS A 33 -10.99 -16.59 3.41
CA HIS A 33 -11.99 -16.23 4.40
C HIS A 33 -11.63 -14.99 5.24
N ASP A 34 -10.37 -14.58 5.24
CA ASP A 34 -9.91 -13.37 5.92
C ASP A 34 -10.23 -12.09 5.12
N PHE A 35 -10.65 -12.23 3.85
CA PHE A 35 -11.03 -11.13 2.97
C PHE A 35 -12.56 -11.08 2.78
N ILE A 36 -13.20 -10.08 3.40
CA ILE A 36 -14.67 -9.93 3.39
C ILE A 36 -15.06 -8.70 2.58
N ALA A 37 -16.12 -8.81 1.74
CA ALA A 37 -16.66 -7.66 1.01
C ALA A 37 -17.25 -6.60 1.96
N PRO A 38 -17.19 -5.30 1.63
CA PRO A 38 -17.80 -4.27 2.45
C PRO A 38 -19.27 -4.53 2.79
N ASP A 39 -20.06 -4.98 1.83
CA ASP A 39 -21.47 -5.28 2.06
C ASP A 39 -21.68 -6.47 3.03
N GLN A 40 -20.90 -7.53 2.88
CA GLN A 40 -20.92 -8.67 3.82
C GLN A 40 -20.40 -8.28 5.21
N THR A 41 -19.42 -7.37 5.27
CA THR A 41 -18.90 -6.85 6.54
C THR A 41 -19.98 -6.14 7.34
N LEU A 42 -20.89 -5.41 6.69
CA LEU A 42 -21.98 -4.71 7.36
C LEU A 42 -22.88 -5.66 8.16
N ASP A 43 -23.04 -6.91 7.73
CA ASP A 43 -23.91 -7.88 8.38
C ASP A 43 -23.30 -8.48 9.65
N VAL A 44 -21.96 -8.47 9.76
CA VAL A 44 -21.23 -9.07 10.90
C VAL A 44 -20.75 -8.06 11.96
N ILE A 45 -20.94 -6.75 11.72
CA ILE A 45 -20.55 -5.70 12.67
C ILE A 45 -21.46 -5.75 13.91
N THR A 46 -20.83 -5.82 15.07
CA THR A 46 -21.44 -5.78 16.41
C THR A 46 -21.00 -4.52 17.17
N PRO A 47 -21.63 -4.17 18.29
CA PRO A 47 -21.17 -3.08 19.16
C PRO A 47 -19.74 -3.26 19.69
N ASN A 48 -19.23 -4.49 19.73
CA ASN A 48 -17.88 -4.83 20.19
C ASN A 48 -16.85 -4.88 19.06
N THR A 49 -17.26 -4.71 17.80
CA THR A 49 -16.35 -4.70 16.65
C THR A 49 -15.35 -3.54 16.77
N LEU A 50 -14.08 -3.85 16.64
CA LEU A 50 -13.00 -2.89 16.52
C LEU A 50 -12.64 -2.72 15.04
N LEU A 51 -12.82 -1.53 14.51
CA LEU A 51 -12.34 -1.16 13.18
C LEU A 51 -10.91 -0.63 13.28
N ILE A 52 -9.97 -1.27 12.59
CA ILE A 52 -8.61 -0.78 12.46
C ILE A 52 -8.45 -0.24 11.04
N VAL A 53 -8.24 1.06 10.94
CA VAL A 53 -7.95 1.77 9.68
C VAL A 53 -6.44 1.90 9.56
N VAL A 54 -5.89 1.45 8.44
CA VAL A 54 -4.45 1.50 8.17
C VAL A 54 -4.19 2.28 6.90
N ASP A 55 -3.02 2.95 6.84
CA ASP A 55 -2.51 3.67 5.66
C ASP A 55 -3.40 4.83 5.20
N THR A 56 -4.34 5.26 6.01
CA THR A 56 -5.10 6.50 5.85
C THR A 56 -5.75 6.94 7.15
N TYR A 57 -5.84 8.24 7.35
CA TYR A 57 -6.62 8.87 8.43
C TYR A 57 -7.77 9.71 7.88
N GLN A 58 -7.94 9.78 6.55
CA GLN A 58 -8.95 10.60 5.89
C GLN A 58 -10.23 9.81 5.64
N LYS A 59 -11.36 10.32 6.12
CA LYS A 59 -12.68 9.67 5.92
C LYS A 59 -13.02 9.42 4.46
N ARG A 60 -12.68 10.35 3.56
CA ARG A 60 -12.98 10.25 2.12
C ARG A 60 -12.22 9.13 1.41
N LEU A 61 -11.12 8.65 1.99
CA LEU A 61 -10.27 7.59 1.43
C LEU A 61 -10.66 6.21 1.96
N LEU A 62 -11.59 6.14 2.92
CA LEU A 62 -12.09 4.86 3.41
C LEU A 62 -12.84 4.12 2.31
N GLU A 63 -12.57 2.84 2.15
CA GLU A 63 -13.23 1.98 1.18
C GLU A 63 -14.75 1.93 1.40
N SER A 64 -15.18 1.96 2.68
CA SER A 64 -16.59 2.01 3.04
C SER A 64 -16.84 2.97 4.21
N GLN A 65 -17.44 4.10 3.90
CA GLN A 65 -17.90 5.04 4.94
C GLN A 65 -19.00 4.43 5.81
N LYS A 66 -19.85 3.57 5.25
CA LYS A 66 -20.93 2.88 5.99
C LYS A 66 -20.39 1.99 7.11
N ILE A 67 -19.28 1.27 6.86
CA ILE A 67 -18.60 0.46 7.88
C ILE A 67 -18.09 1.37 8.99
N TYR A 68 -17.41 2.45 8.63
CA TYR A 68 -16.89 3.42 9.58
C TYR A 68 -18.00 4.02 10.46
N GLU A 69 -19.12 4.45 9.87
CA GLU A 69 -20.25 5.04 10.60
C GLU A 69 -20.91 4.03 11.55
N LYS A 70 -20.91 2.74 11.20
CA LYS A 70 -21.50 1.67 12.02
C LYS A 70 -20.59 1.26 13.18
N CYS A 71 -19.28 1.41 13.05
CA CYS A 71 -18.29 1.03 14.06
C CYS A 71 -18.10 2.15 15.09
N LYS A 72 -18.30 1.83 16.38
CA LYS A 72 -18.09 2.78 17.49
C LYS A 72 -16.65 2.83 18.01
N ARG A 73 -15.87 1.78 17.73
CA ARG A 73 -14.51 1.60 18.21
C ARG A 73 -13.58 1.60 17.01
N VAL A 74 -12.84 2.70 16.85
CA VAL A 74 -11.96 2.91 15.69
C VAL A 74 -10.53 3.15 16.16
N VAL A 75 -9.59 2.44 15.58
CA VAL A 75 -8.14 2.67 15.70
C VAL A 75 -7.63 3.12 14.34
N VAL A 76 -6.73 4.08 14.32
CA VAL A 76 -6.09 4.57 13.09
C VAL A 76 -4.58 4.41 13.21
N ILE A 77 -3.96 3.80 12.21
CA ILE A 77 -2.50 3.63 12.10
C ILE A 77 -2.07 4.19 10.74
N ASP A 78 -1.35 5.30 10.73
CA ASP A 78 -1.01 6.01 9.50
C ASP A 78 0.30 6.78 9.60
N HIS A 79 0.98 6.95 8.46
CA HIS A 79 2.23 7.68 8.34
C HIS A 79 2.13 8.93 7.42
N HIS A 80 0.99 9.18 6.81
CA HIS A 80 0.80 10.33 5.93
C HIS A 80 0.76 11.65 6.71
N ARG A 81 1.23 12.74 6.11
CA ARG A 81 1.15 14.07 6.71
C ARG A 81 -0.32 14.47 6.91
N MET A 82 -0.64 14.96 8.10
CA MET A 82 -2.01 15.35 8.44
C MET A 82 -2.54 16.47 7.52
N ALA A 83 -3.76 16.26 7.05
CA ALA A 83 -4.55 17.21 6.28
C ALA A 83 -5.97 17.30 6.82
N VAL A 84 -6.77 18.21 6.28
CA VAL A 84 -8.19 18.40 6.65
C VAL A 84 -9.01 17.16 6.30
N GLY A 85 -10.04 16.84 7.11
CA GLY A 85 -10.97 15.72 6.85
C GLY A 85 -10.57 14.40 7.48
N HIS A 86 -9.87 14.45 8.59
CA HIS A 86 -9.44 13.27 9.37
C HIS A 86 -10.62 12.56 10.06
N ILE A 87 -10.36 11.32 10.48
CA ILE A 87 -11.26 10.52 11.31
C ILE A 87 -11.37 11.17 12.69
N ASP A 88 -12.60 11.49 13.12
CA ASP A 88 -12.85 12.17 14.38
C ASP A 88 -12.81 11.16 15.54
N ARG A 89 -12.11 11.52 16.61
CA ARG A 89 -12.11 10.85 17.90
C ARG A 89 -11.91 9.32 17.84
N PRO A 90 -10.85 8.82 17.20
CA PRO A 90 -10.52 7.41 17.28
C PRO A 90 -10.19 7.03 18.73
N LEU A 91 -10.38 5.76 19.10
CA LEU A 91 -9.93 5.22 20.38
C LEU A 91 -8.41 5.31 20.53
N LEU A 92 -7.70 5.07 19.42
CA LEU A 92 -6.26 5.22 19.31
C LEU A 92 -5.95 5.79 17.93
N LEU A 93 -5.11 6.81 17.92
CA LEU A 93 -4.45 7.33 16.73
C LEU A 93 -2.95 7.08 16.88
N TYR A 94 -2.42 6.10 16.14
CA TYR A 94 -0.99 5.89 16.00
C TYR A 94 -0.55 6.48 14.66
N HIS A 95 -0.09 7.72 14.72
CA HIS A 95 0.25 8.52 13.56
C HIS A 95 1.71 8.99 13.65
N GLU A 96 2.54 8.52 12.71
CA GLU A 96 3.97 8.77 12.71
C GLU A 96 4.47 9.16 11.32
N PRO A 97 4.50 10.47 10.98
CA PRO A 97 4.84 10.94 9.63
C PRO A 97 6.30 10.69 9.20
N TYR A 98 7.14 10.27 10.12
CA TYR A 98 8.54 9.94 9.85
C TYR A 98 8.76 8.45 9.58
N ALA A 99 7.75 7.61 9.79
CA ALA A 99 7.80 6.22 9.37
C ALA A 99 7.75 6.10 7.86
N SER A 100 8.43 5.11 7.30
CA SER A 100 8.48 4.90 5.86
C SER A 100 7.15 4.42 5.28
N SER A 101 6.35 3.72 6.09
CA SER A 101 5.10 3.08 5.67
C SER A 101 4.24 2.71 6.87
N ALA A 102 2.95 2.51 6.66
CA ALA A 102 2.08 1.90 7.66
C ALA A 102 2.52 0.47 8.01
N SER A 103 3.11 -0.26 7.06
CA SER A 103 3.67 -1.60 7.30
C SER A 103 4.83 -1.59 8.30
N GLU A 104 5.69 -0.55 8.28
CA GLU A 104 6.74 -0.36 9.30
C GLU A 104 6.11 -0.22 10.70
N LEU A 105 5.09 0.63 10.84
CA LEU A 105 4.38 0.84 12.10
C LEU A 105 3.73 -0.44 12.63
N ILE A 106 3.11 -1.22 11.75
CA ILE A 106 2.53 -2.52 12.10
C ILE A 106 3.61 -3.50 12.56
N CYS A 107 4.77 -3.55 11.90
CA CYS A 107 5.90 -4.40 12.32
C CYS A 107 6.36 -4.04 13.74
N GLU A 108 6.47 -2.77 14.07
CA GLU A 108 6.84 -2.33 15.41
C GLU A 108 5.81 -2.78 16.45
N LEU A 109 4.52 -2.57 16.19
CA LEU A 109 3.46 -2.99 17.10
C LEU A 109 3.46 -4.52 17.32
N LEU A 110 3.65 -5.30 16.26
CA LEU A 110 3.68 -6.77 16.34
C LEU A 110 4.83 -7.30 17.19
N GLN A 111 5.95 -6.59 17.28
CA GLN A 111 7.09 -6.97 18.13
C GLN A 111 6.77 -6.90 19.62
N PHE A 112 5.79 -6.08 20.02
CA PHE A 112 5.32 -5.96 21.40
C PHE A 112 4.17 -6.91 21.74
N MET A 113 3.62 -7.61 20.75
CA MET A 113 2.56 -8.59 20.98
C MET A 113 3.09 -9.90 21.57
N PRO A 114 2.27 -10.65 22.32
CA PRO A 114 2.66 -11.96 22.85
C PRO A 114 3.18 -12.88 21.73
N LYS A 115 4.17 -13.72 22.03
CA LYS A 115 4.82 -14.63 21.08
C LYS A 115 3.86 -15.64 20.42
N GLU A 116 2.71 -15.87 21.04
CA GLU A 116 1.64 -16.73 20.54
C GLU A 116 0.97 -16.17 19.27
N ASN A 117 1.12 -14.85 19.02
CA ASN A 117 0.63 -14.17 17.83
C ASN A 117 1.76 -14.01 16.79
N ASN A 118 2.52 -15.06 16.53
CA ASN A 118 3.52 -15.07 15.47
C ASN A 118 2.84 -14.91 14.10
N ILE A 119 3.36 -13.99 13.30
CA ILE A 119 2.96 -13.84 11.89
C ILE A 119 3.52 -14.99 11.07
N THR A 120 2.76 -15.41 10.07
CA THR A 120 3.20 -16.39 9.07
C THR A 120 4.24 -15.78 8.11
N PRO A 121 5.05 -16.60 7.42
CA PRO A 121 5.95 -16.11 6.39
C PRO A 121 5.24 -15.30 5.29
N LEU A 122 4.00 -15.65 4.94
CA LEU A 122 3.21 -14.94 3.94
C LEU A 122 2.77 -13.55 4.43
N GLU A 123 2.34 -13.44 5.69
CA GLU A 123 2.02 -12.14 6.31
C GLU A 123 3.28 -11.28 6.44
N ALA A 124 4.41 -11.87 6.83
CA ALA A 124 5.69 -11.17 6.86
C ALA A 124 6.10 -10.66 5.48
N GLN A 125 5.88 -11.45 4.44
CA GLN A 125 6.14 -11.06 3.06
C GLN A 125 5.22 -9.93 2.59
N ALA A 126 3.95 -9.95 2.99
CA ALA A 126 3.01 -8.89 2.69
C ALA A 126 3.40 -7.54 3.32
N LEU A 127 3.82 -7.57 4.59
CA LEU A 127 4.32 -6.37 5.28
C LEU A 127 5.61 -5.85 4.64
N LEU A 128 6.53 -6.75 4.26
CA LEU A 128 7.75 -6.37 3.55
C LEU A 128 7.43 -5.75 2.18
N ALA A 129 6.42 -6.27 1.47
CA ALA A 129 5.96 -5.70 0.20
C ALA A 129 5.44 -4.27 0.41
N GLY A 130 4.68 -3.99 1.47
CA GLY A 130 4.22 -2.66 1.82
C GLY A 130 5.38 -1.69 2.05
N ILE A 131 6.39 -2.08 2.85
CA ILE A 131 7.60 -1.27 3.05
C ILE A 131 8.31 -1.01 1.70
N MET A 132 8.52 -2.04 0.89
CA MET A 132 9.20 -1.91 -0.40
C MET A 132 8.44 -1.01 -1.38
N LEU A 133 7.12 -1.03 -1.35
CA LEU A 133 6.28 -0.18 -2.20
C LEU A 133 6.47 1.29 -1.85
N ASP A 134 6.30 1.66 -0.58
CA ASP A 134 6.33 3.05 -0.13
C ASP A 134 7.74 3.66 -0.19
N THR A 135 8.75 2.81 -0.01
CA THR A 135 10.16 3.23 -0.05
C THR A 135 10.81 3.10 -1.43
N ARG A 136 10.07 2.68 -2.46
CA ARG A 136 10.64 2.32 -3.77
C ARG A 136 11.84 1.36 -3.63
N SER A 137 11.60 0.23 -3.00
CA SER A 137 12.62 -0.78 -2.71
C SER A 137 13.80 -0.22 -1.90
N PHE A 138 13.49 0.50 -0.83
CA PHE A 138 14.47 1.12 0.08
C PHE A 138 15.28 2.27 -0.51
N ALA A 139 14.79 2.93 -1.55
CA ALA A 139 15.46 4.08 -2.17
C ALA A 139 15.04 5.42 -1.55
N LEU A 140 13.81 5.55 -1.02
CA LEU A 140 13.26 6.81 -0.53
C LEU A 140 12.65 6.65 0.87
N HIS A 141 12.72 7.73 1.66
CA HIS A 141 12.07 7.83 2.99
C HIS A 141 12.43 6.70 3.97
N VAL A 142 13.68 6.23 3.91
CA VAL A 142 14.17 5.10 4.69
C VAL A 142 14.96 5.57 5.91
N GLY A 143 14.60 5.08 7.08
CA GLY A 143 15.32 5.30 8.33
C GLY A 143 15.87 4.00 8.92
N VAL A 144 16.54 4.09 10.08
CA VAL A 144 17.01 2.92 10.82
C VAL A 144 15.85 1.98 11.15
N ARG A 145 14.73 2.52 11.63
CA ARG A 145 13.50 1.77 11.95
C ARG A 145 12.98 0.94 10.77
N THR A 146 13.07 1.47 9.55
CA THR A 146 12.67 0.76 8.33
C THR A 146 13.51 -0.50 8.11
N PHE A 147 14.82 -0.39 8.29
CA PHE A 147 15.73 -1.55 8.16
C PHE A 147 15.55 -2.55 9.30
N GLU A 148 15.30 -2.09 10.53
CA GLU A 148 14.97 -2.96 11.66
C GLU A 148 13.68 -3.74 11.42
N ALA A 149 12.62 -3.07 10.95
CA ALA A 149 11.38 -3.72 10.55
C ALA A 149 11.61 -4.76 9.44
N ALA A 150 12.37 -4.42 8.40
CA ALA A 150 12.70 -5.33 7.32
C ALA A 150 13.53 -6.55 7.81
N ALA A 151 14.50 -6.33 8.70
CA ALA A 151 15.30 -7.40 9.30
C ALA A 151 14.42 -8.34 10.14
N TRP A 152 13.50 -7.76 10.94
CA TRP A 152 12.55 -8.54 11.72
C TRP A 152 11.64 -9.39 10.81
N LEU A 153 11.06 -8.81 9.76
CA LEU A 153 10.23 -9.54 8.79
C LEU A 153 11.03 -10.66 8.10
N ARG A 154 12.30 -10.40 7.78
CA ARG A 154 13.19 -11.40 7.23
C ARG A 154 13.39 -12.58 8.19
N SER A 155 13.51 -12.31 9.49
CA SER A 155 13.59 -13.35 10.53
C SER A 155 12.29 -14.17 10.67
N ARG A 156 11.16 -13.62 10.21
CA ARG A 156 9.85 -14.28 10.17
C ARG A 156 9.57 -15.03 8.86
N GLY A 157 10.55 -15.11 7.96
CA GLY A 157 10.48 -15.89 6.74
C GLY A 157 10.19 -15.11 5.47
N ALA A 158 10.00 -13.76 5.53
CA ALA A 158 9.86 -12.96 4.32
C ALA A 158 11.10 -13.10 3.43
N GLN A 159 10.89 -13.25 2.13
CA GLN A 159 11.94 -13.40 1.12
C GLN A 159 11.95 -12.17 0.21
N THR A 160 13.03 -11.38 0.21
CA THR A 160 13.12 -10.16 -0.61
C THR A 160 13.00 -10.43 -2.11
N ALA A 161 13.56 -11.55 -2.59
CA ALA A 161 13.46 -11.93 -3.99
C ALA A 161 12.01 -12.24 -4.40
N GLU A 162 11.29 -13.01 -3.59
CA GLU A 162 9.88 -13.34 -3.82
C GLU A 162 8.99 -12.10 -3.70
N THR A 163 9.27 -11.26 -2.70
CA THR A 163 8.56 -9.98 -2.54
C THR A 163 8.72 -9.10 -3.77
N LYS A 164 9.92 -9.06 -4.37
CA LYS A 164 10.17 -8.29 -5.60
C LYS A 164 9.35 -8.81 -6.79
N LEU A 165 9.09 -10.11 -6.88
CA LEU A 165 8.25 -10.67 -7.95
C LEU A 165 6.82 -10.16 -7.92
N LEU A 166 6.31 -9.71 -6.75
CA LEU A 166 4.98 -9.11 -6.62
C LEU A 166 4.84 -7.78 -7.39
N PHE A 167 5.96 -7.15 -7.73
CA PHE A 167 6.02 -5.87 -8.46
C PHE A 167 6.37 -6.04 -9.94
N ASN A 168 6.42 -7.28 -10.44
CA ASN A 168 6.64 -7.51 -11.85
C ASN A 168 5.46 -6.98 -12.68
N THR A 169 5.77 -6.34 -13.78
CA THR A 169 4.79 -5.78 -14.73
C THR A 169 4.62 -6.71 -15.93
N SER A 170 3.49 -6.65 -16.61
CA SER A 170 3.30 -7.34 -17.87
C SER A 170 4.16 -6.72 -18.99
N LYS A 171 4.33 -7.45 -20.09
CA LYS A 171 5.05 -6.94 -21.25
C LYS A 171 4.36 -5.68 -21.83
N GLU A 172 3.05 -5.71 -21.88
CA GLU A 172 2.19 -4.64 -22.40
C GLU A 172 2.34 -3.37 -21.55
N GLU A 173 2.31 -3.51 -20.22
CA GLU A 173 2.55 -2.40 -19.29
C GLU A 173 3.97 -1.83 -19.42
N TYR A 174 4.96 -2.73 -19.57
CA TYR A 174 6.34 -2.31 -19.79
C TYR A 174 6.50 -1.52 -21.09
N GLU A 175 5.93 -2.00 -22.20
CA GLU A 175 5.97 -1.34 -23.51
C GLU A 175 5.26 0.02 -23.46
N ALA A 176 4.06 0.10 -22.86
CA ALA A 176 3.33 1.34 -22.70
C ALA A 176 4.12 2.37 -21.87
N ARG A 177 4.73 1.92 -20.78
CA ARG A 177 5.61 2.76 -19.94
C ARG A 177 6.82 3.26 -20.70
N ALA A 178 7.49 2.38 -21.46
CA ALA A 178 8.66 2.74 -22.26
C ALA A 178 8.31 3.78 -23.32
N HIS A 179 7.17 3.65 -24.00
CA HIS A 179 6.68 4.63 -24.96
C HIS A 179 6.44 6.01 -24.36
N ILE A 180 5.85 6.06 -23.14
CA ILE A 180 5.65 7.34 -22.43
C ILE A 180 7.00 7.99 -22.11
N VAL A 181 7.95 7.20 -21.59
CA VAL A 181 9.29 7.70 -21.24
C VAL A 181 10.04 8.20 -22.48
N GLU A 182 9.95 7.46 -23.60
CA GLU A 182 10.59 7.85 -24.87
C GLU A 182 10.00 9.15 -25.43
N SER A 183 8.71 9.38 -25.28
CA SER A 183 8.03 10.60 -25.74
C SER A 183 8.36 11.85 -24.94
N ALA A 184 9.04 11.72 -23.79
CA ALA A 184 9.31 12.81 -22.89
C ALA A 184 10.35 13.78 -23.46
N TYR A 185 10.12 15.07 -23.25
CA TYR A 185 11.14 16.11 -23.46
C TYR A 185 11.52 16.77 -22.13
N ILE A 186 12.75 17.22 -22.04
CA ILE A 186 13.28 17.87 -20.83
C ILE A 186 13.34 19.38 -21.07
N TYR A 187 12.71 20.14 -20.17
CA TYR A 187 12.73 21.59 -20.18
C TYR A 187 12.98 22.13 -18.77
N LYS A 188 14.07 22.86 -18.59
CA LYS A 188 14.48 23.49 -17.32
C LYS A 188 14.41 22.53 -16.11
N GLY A 189 14.95 21.33 -16.25
CA GLY A 189 14.92 20.31 -15.19
C GLY A 189 13.58 19.59 -15.01
N CYS A 190 12.60 19.88 -15.85
CA CYS A 190 11.31 19.18 -15.85
C CYS A 190 11.22 18.22 -17.04
N ALA A 191 10.92 16.95 -16.79
CA ALA A 191 10.56 15.98 -17.81
C ALA A 191 9.05 16.01 -18.03
N ILE A 192 8.63 16.21 -19.30
CA ILE A 192 7.22 16.33 -19.66
C ILE A 192 6.92 15.29 -20.74
N ALA A 193 5.97 14.40 -20.47
CA ALA A 193 5.48 13.40 -21.40
C ALA A 193 3.97 13.51 -21.61
N LEU A 194 3.54 13.30 -22.85
CA LEU A 194 2.12 13.23 -23.22
C LEU A 194 1.84 11.81 -23.70
N SER A 195 0.94 11.12 -23.00
CA SER A 195 0.41 9.84 -23.41
C SER A 195 -0.85 10.05 -24.26
N GLY A 196 -1.03 9.23 -25.30
CA GLY A 196 -2.34 9.08 -25.93
C GLY A 196 -3.35 8.41 -25.00
N GLU A 197 -4.53 8.11 -25.52
CA GLU A 197 -5.51 7.32 -24.78
C GLU A 197 -4.91 5.96 -24.38
N LEU A 198 -5.03 5.63 -23.10
CA LEU A 198 -4.62 4.33 -22.58
C LEU A 198 -5.81 3.38 -22.52
N GLU A 199 -5.56 2.12 -22.75
CA GLU A 199 -6.57 1.07 -22.56
C GLU A 199 -7.07 1.03 -21.11
N ALA A 200 -8.30 0.54 -20.93
CA ALA A 200 -8.89 0.44 -19.59
C ALA A 200 -8.05 -0.46 -18.69
N GLY A 201 -7.59 0.09 -17.56
CA GLY A 201 -6.72 -0.59 -16.60
C GLY A 201 -5.24 -0.22 -16.70
N MET A 202 -4.80 0.46 -17.76
CA MET A 202 -3.40 0.87 -17.96
C MET A 202 -3.02 2.18 -17.22
N ASN A 203 -3.92 2.77 -16.44
CA ASN A 203 -3.65 4.03 -15.73
C ASN A 203 -2.47 3.96 -14.74
N VAL A 204 -2.13 2.76 -14.29
CA VAL A 204 -0.97 2.52 -13.41
C VAL A 204 0.36 2.82 -14.07
N VAL A 205 0.42 2.73 -15.40
CA VAL A 205 1.63 2.98 -16.18
C VAL A 205 2.07 4.45 -16.08
N LEU A 206 1.11 5.38 -15.90
CA LEU A 206 1.40 6.82 -15.82
C LEU A 206 2.31 7.20 -14.63
N PRO A 207 1.96 6.84 -13.38
CA PRO A 207 2.85 7.14 -12.25
C PRO A 207 4.18 6.36 -12.32
N MET A 208 4.18 5.17 -12.94
CA MET A 208 5.41 4.41 -13.15
C MET A 208 6.34 5.13 -14.14
N ALA A 209 5.82 5.60 -15.27
CA ALA A 209 6.58 6.38 -16.25
C ALA A 209 7.10 7.71 -15.64
N ALA A 210 6.27 8.39 -14.86
CA ALA A 210 6.69 9.60 -14.16
C ALA A 210 7.85 9.33 -13.19
N ASN A 211 7.83 8.19 -12.50
CA ASN A 211 8.93 7.77 -11.63
C ASN A 211 10.21 7.45 -12.41
N ASP A 212 10.09 6.78 -13.56
CA ASP A 212 11.26 6.48 -14.40
C ASP A 212 11.92 7.78 -14.92
N LEU A 213 11.11 8.77 -15.33
CA LEU A 213 11.61 10.07 -15.77
C LEU A 213 12.41 10.80 -14.67
N LEU A 214 12.05 10.62 -13.40
CA LEU A 214 12.82 11.19 -12.28
C LEU A 214 14.19 10.52 -12.06
N THR A 215 14.46 9.38 -12.71
CA THR A 215 15.78 8.73 -12.63
C THR A 215 16.80 9.32 -13.62
N ILE A 216 16.35 10.17 -14.54
CA ILE A 216 17.18 10.80 -15.54
C ILE A 216 18.00 11.94 -14.91
N ASN A 217 19.30 11.96 -15.14
CA ASN A 217 20.17 13.00 -14.61
C ASN A 217 19.72 14.39 -15.07
N GLY A 218 19.61 15.33 -14.13
CA GLY A 218 19.20 16.71 -14.40
C GLY A 218 17.69 16.89 -14.50
N VAL A 219 16.89 15.89 -14.11
CA VAL A 219 15.44 16.00 -13.96
C VAL A 219 15.10 16.13 -12.48
N ASP A 220 14.52 17.26 -12.11
CA ASP A 220 14.08 17.58 -10.75
C ASP A 220 12.57 17.32 -10.56
N ALA A 221 11.79 17.34 -11.65
CA ALA A 221 10.36 17.08 -11.64
C ALA A 221 9.91 16.37 -12.93
N SER A 222 8.87 15.53 -12.82
CA SER A 222 8.28 14.85 -13.96
C SER A 222 6.78 15.09 -14.04
N PHE A 223 6.27 15.25 -15.25
CA PHE A 223 4.86 15.44 -15.56
C PHE A 223 4.45 14.48 -16.67
N VAL A 224 3.49 13.63 -16.38
CA VAL A 224 2.90 12.73 -17.38
C VAL A 224 1.41 13.04 -17.46
N ALA A 225 0.95 13.43 -18.63
CA ALA A 225 -0.45 13.74 -18.89
C ALA A 225 -1.03 12.83 -19.97
N VAL A 226 -2.33 12.58 -19.89
CA VAL A 226 -3.09 11.85 -20.91
C VAL A 226 -3.88 12.85 -21.73
N ALA A 227 -3.74 12.80 -23.04
CA ALA A 227 -4.64 13.52 -23.94
C ALA A 227 -6.03 12.87 -23.88
N LYS A 228 -7.06 13.67 -23.60
CA LYS A 228 -8.46 13.25 -23.67
C LYS A 228 -9.01 13.53 -25.04
#